data_5266ad64c0901e418330c75cf53a70cd
#
_entry.id   5266ad64c0901e418330c75cf53a70cd
#
_cell.length_a   1.000
_cell.length_b   1.000
_cell.length_c   1.000
_cell.angle_alpha   90.00
_cell.angle_beta   90.00
_cell.angle_gamma   90.00
#
_symmetry.space_group_name_H-M   'P 1'
#
loop_
_entity.id
_entity.type
_entity.pdbx_description
1 polymer ?
#
loop_
_entity_poly.entity_id
_entity_poly.type
_entity_poly.pdbx_seq_one_letter_code
_entity_poly.pdbx_strand_id
1 'polypeptide(L)'
;MDIIKKEIQVKDYLTKSNLPASDYVINPYVGCPHGCKYCYASFMKRFTGHKEEWGNFIDIKRCDKKINTKKLENKTVFLSSVTDCYNQLEEKYKITRRILKELINVNCNLNISTKSKLILRDIDLLKQMKNLTVSMSINTLDENFKNDMDNASPIKERLNTLRELHDNGIYTVLFMSPIFPYITKFKEIIEISKEYIDEYWFENLNLRGAYKTKILLYIQEKYPKLINEYNDIYIKGNKKYWNDLSKEIKNYCEINNVKFINYFYHEKLVENKKNG
;
A
#
# COMPACT_ATOMS: atom_id res chain seq x y z
N MET A 1 -14.35 -4.61 18.48
CA MET A 1 -13.34 -4.35 19.54
C MET A 1 -12.79 -2.95 19.33
N ASP A 2 -12.64 -2.20 20.43
CA ASP A 2 -12.03 -0.88 20.34
C ASP A 2 -10.54 -1.00 20.03
N ILE A 3 -10.07 -0.16 19.11
CA ILE A 3 -8.65 -0.12 18.73
C ILE A 3 -7.85 0.50 19.88
N ILE A 4 -6.84 -0.21 20.37
CA ILE A 4 -5.94 0.29 21.41
C ILE A 4 -5.07 1.41 20.82
N LYS A 5 -5.05 2.55 21.49
CA LYS A 5 -4.36 3.77 21.03
C LYS A 5 -3.32 4.18 22.06
N LYS A 6 -2.10 4.47 21.59
CA LYS A 6 -1.02 4.97 22.42
C LYS A 6 -0.29 6.10 21.70
N GLU A 7 0.05 7.17 22.42
CA GLU A 7 0.97 8.17 21.89
C GLU A 7 2.40 7.80 22.29
N ILE A 8 3.31 7.86 21.30
CA ILE A 8 4.71 7.54 21.52
C ILE A 8 5.60 8.69 21.04
N GLN A 9 6.58 9.07 21.84
CA GLN A 9 7.56 10.07 21.45
C GLN A 9 8.62 9.43 20.54
N VAL A 10 8.91 10.08 19.41
CA VAL A 10 9.96 9.65 18.46
C VAL A 10 10.96 10.77 18.20
N LYS A 11 12.18 10.41 17.88
CA LYS A 11 13.26 11.39 17.62
C LYS A 11 13.12 12.07 16.26
N ASP A 12 12.54 11.37 15.26
CA ASP A 12 12.35 11.84 13.89
C ASP A 12 11.23 11.03 13.23
N TYR A 13 10.50 11.64 12.31
CA TYR A 13 9.58 10.91 11.42
C TYR A 13 10.32 10.25 10.26
N LEU A 14 11.45 10.83 9.83
CA LEU A 14 12.22 10.40 8.69
C LEU A 14 13.11 9.21 9.05
N THR A 15 13.04 8.14 8.27
CA THR A 15 13.88 6.95 8.42
C THR A 15 14.49 6.59 7.07
N LYS A 16 15.76 6.18 7.06
CA LYS A 16 16.40 5.68 5.84
C LYS A 16 15.67 4.42 5.36
N SER A 17 15.39 4.34 4.08
CA SER A 17 14.61 3.24 3.49
C SER A 17 15.49 2.05 3.11
N ASN A 18 14.96 0.85 3.35
CA ASN A 18 15.48 -0.39 2.78
C ASN A 18 14.64 -0.86 1.56
N LEU A 19 13.61 -0.10 1.16
CA LEU A 19 12.81 -0.42 -0.01
C LEU A 19 13.61 -0.13 -1.29
N PRO A 20 13.47 -0.93 -2.38
CA PRO A 20 14.22 -0.75 -3.61
C PRO A 20 14.02 0.62 -4.25
N ALA A 21 12.80 1.14 -4.20
CA ALA A 21 12.38 2.33 -4.93
C ALA A 21 12.35 3.61 -4.09
N SER A 22 12.94 3.63 -2.87
CA SER A 22 12.95 4.84 -2.06
C SER A 22 14.23 5.01 -1.25
N ASP A 23 14.64 6.27 -1.03
CA ASP A 23 15.78 6.63 -0.17
C ASP A 23 15.36 6.73 1.29
N TYR A 24 14.17 7.27 1.52
CA TYR A 24 13.61 7.53 2.85
C TYR A 24 12.17 7.07 2.95
N VAL A 25 11.75 6.75 4.17
CA VAL A 25 10.35 6.46 4.51
C VAL A 25 9.89 7.37 5.65
N ILE A 26 8.60 7.73 5.61
CA ILE A 26 7.90 8.42 6.69
C ILE A 26 6.69 7.58 7.06
N ASN A 27 6.63 7.14 8.32
CA ASN A 27 5.48 6.41 8.87
C ASN A 27 4.99 7.15 10.11
N PRO A 28 3.90 7.93 10.00
CA PRO A 28 3.36 8.74 11.11
C PRO A 28 2.83 7.91 12.28
N TYR A 29 2.54 6.64 12.02
CA TYR A 29 1.95 5.70 12.95
C TYR A 29 2.73 4.39 12.99
N VAL A 30 2.50 3.58 14.04
CA VAL A 30 2.85 2.15 14.09
C VAL A 30 1.56 1.37 14.32
N GLY A 31 1.36 0.31 13.56
CA GLY A 31 0.05 -0.34 13.45
C GLY A 31 -0.82 0.31 12.39
N CYS A 32 -1.93 -0.35 12.05
CA CYS A 32 -2.85 0.14 11.03
C CYS A 32 -4.25 -0.42 11.26
N PRO A 33 -5.25 0.44 11.59
CA PRO A 33 -6.61 0.00 11.88
C PRO A 33 -7.37 -0.58 10.69
N HIS A 34 -6.83 -0.46 9.46
CA HIS A 34 -7.41 -1.16 8.32
C HIS A 34 -7.40 -2.68 8.49
N GLY A 35 -6.52 -3.23 9.34
CA GLY A 35 -6.55 -4.62 9.77
C GLY A 35 -6.47 -5.65 8.65
N CYS A 36 -5.81 -5.32 7.53
CA CYS A 36 -5.74 -6.21 6.38
C CYS A 36 -5.21 -7.59 6.77
N LYS A 37 -5.97 -8.65 6.46
CA LYS A 37 -5.60 -10.04 6.81
C LYS A 37 -4.32 -10.52 6.13
N TYR A 38 -3.95 -9.90 5.02
CA TYR A 38 -2.76 -10.19 4.22
C TYR A 38 -1.59 -9.22 4.48
N CYS A 39 -1.67 -8.38 5.52
CA CYS A 39 -0.71 -7.30 5.72
C CYS A 39 0.70 -7.80 6.03
N TYR A 40 1.63 -7.55 5.12
CA TYR A 40 3.02 -7.88 5.34
C TYR A 40 3.62 -7.12 6.54
N ALA A 41 3.15 -5.88 6.80
CA ALA A 41 3.66 -5.04 7.88
C ALA A 41 3.34 -5.57 9.30
N SER A 42 2.54 -6.65 9.40
CA SER A 42 2.26 -7.31 10.67
C SER A 42 3.52 -7.76 11.44
N PHE A 43 4.66 -7.94 10.73
CA PHE A 43 5.95 -8.22 11.36
C PHE A 43 6.42 -7.08 12.29
N MET A 44 5.94 -5.85 12.08
CA MET A 44 6.30 -4.69 12.90
C MET A 44 5.81 -4.85 14.35
N LYS A 45 4.78 -5.66 14.60
CA LYS A 45 4.28 -5.93 15.96
C LYS A 45 5.40 -6.35 16.91
N ARG A 46 6.36 -7.14 16.47
CA ARG A 46 7.49 -7.63 17.29
C ARG A 46 8.38 -6.51 17.87
N PHE A 47 8.30 -5.30 17.30
CA PHE A 47 9.06 -4.14 17.76
C PHE A 47 8.23 -3.19 18.64
N THR A 48 7.02 -3.61 18.98
CA THR A 48 6.09 -2.77 19.72
C THR A 48 5.77 -3.30 21.11
N GLY A 49 5.59 -3.34 22.02
CA GLY A 49 5.17 -4.00 23.28
C GLY A 49 3.71 -4.46 23.27
N HIS A 50 3.01 -4.39 22.14
CA HIS A 50 1.60 -4.74 22.04
C HIS A 50 1.36 -6.24 22.10
N LYS A 51 0.38 -6.66 22.91
CA LYS A 51 -0.14 -8.03 22.96
C LYS A 51 -1.25 -8.25 21.93
N GLU A 52 -1.97 -7.19 21.56
CA GLU A 52 -3.07 -7.16 20.62
C GLU A 52 -2.62 -7.64 19.23
N GLU A 53 -3.53 -8.23 18.46
CA GLU A 53 -3.24 -8.57 17.06
C GLU A 53 -3.01 -7.32 16.21
N TRP A 54 -2.23 -7.49 15.13
CA TRP A 54 -2.06 -6.44 14.12
C TRP A 54 -3.40 -6.04 13.53
N GLY A 55 -3.69 -4.73 13.53
CA GLY A 55 -5.00 -4.18 13.18
C GLY A 55 -5.82 -3.71 14.38
N ASN A 56 -5.54 -4.21 15.58
CA ASN A 56 -6.29 -3.88 16.80
C ASN A 56 -5.56 -2.86 17.69
N PHE A 57 -4.42 -2.35 17.27
CA PHE A 57 -3.70 -1.28 17.95
C PHE A 57 -3.12 -0.28 16.94
N ILE A 58 -2.86 0.93 17.44
CA ILE A 58 -2.13 1.96 16.71
C ILE A 58 -1.38 2.89 17.69
N ASP A 59 -0.09 3.08 17.43
CA ASP A 59 0.72 4.08 18.11
C ASP A 59 0.79 5.35 17.27
N ILE A 60 0.41 6.45 17.86
CA ILE A 60 0.45 7.78 17.28
C ILE A 60 1.81 8.39 17.59
N LYS A 61 2.64 8.58 16.59
CA LYS A 61 3.96 9.17 16.78
C LYS A 61 3.87 10.67 17.07
N ARG A 62 4.61 11.11 18.06
CA ARG A 62 4.84 12.52 18.39
C ARG A 62 6.31 12.84 18.18
N CYS A 63 6.57 13.91 17.44
CA CYS A 63 7.92 14.41 17.20
C CYS A 63 7.89 15.93 17.31
N ASP A 64 8.77 16.49 18.16
CA ASP A 64 8.88 17.94 18.37
C ASP A 64 9.77 18.60 17.31
N LYS A 65 10.56 17.80 16.61
CA LYS A 65 11.46 18.30 15.56
C LYS A 65 10.75 18.35 14.21
N LYS A 66 11.05 19.39 13.45
CA LYS A 66 10.73 19.46 12.03
C LYS A 66 11.54 18.43 11.24
N ILE A 67 10.98 17.98 10.12
CA ILE A 67 11.68 17.10 9.19
C ILE A 67 12.93 17.81 8.63
N ASN A 68 14.06 17.14 8.62
CA ASN A 68 15.26 17.69 7.97
C ASN A 68 15.12 17.60 6.44
N THR A 69 14.47 18.59 5.86
CA THR A 69 14.17 18.66 4.44
C THR A 69 15.39 18.72 3.54
N LYS A 70 16.54 19.24 4.03
CA LYS A 70 17.81 19.24 3.27
C LYS A 70 18.28 17.85 2.88
N LYS A 71 17.92 16.82 3.69
CA LYS A 71 18.24 15.42 3.38
C LYS A 71 17.38 14.83 2.25
N LEU A 72 16.31 15.49 1.88
CA LEU A 72 15.30 15.00 0.95
C LEU A 72 15.49 15.56 -0.47
N GLU A 73 16.34 16.56 -0.65
CA GLU A 73 16.61 17.15 -1.96
C GLU A 73 17.06 16.10 -2.98
N ASN A 74 16.34 16.01 -4.09
CA ASN A 74 16.52 15.03 -5.15
C ASN A 74 16.43 13.57 -4.70
N LYS A 75 15.70 13.30 -3.59
CA LYS A 75 15.49 11.96 -3.03
C LYS A 75 14.08 11.48 -3.25
N THR A 76 13.92 10.17 -3.24
CA THR A 76 12.61 9.53 -3.24
C THR A 76 12.18 9.22 -1.81
N VAL A 77 11.02 9.74 -1.42
CA VAL A 77 10.42 9.58 -0.10
C VAL A 77 9.13 8.78 -0.22
N PHE A 78 9.00 7.71 0.56
CA PHE A 78 7.79 6.91 0.59
C PHE A 78 7.03 7.15 1.90
N LEU A 79 5.82 7.65 1.79
CA LEU A 79 4.91 7.85 2.91
C LEU A 79 3.97 6.65 3.05
N SER A 80 3.98 5.99 4.22
CA SER A 80 3.19 4.79 4.53
C SER A 80 3.77 3.46 4.05
N SER A 81 5.03 3.20 4.32
CA SER A 81 5.63 1.90 3.97
C SER A 81 5.17 0.73 4.85
N VAL A 82 4.80 0.95 6.11
CA VAL A 82 4.38 -0.10 7.07
C VAL A 82 3.14 0.27 7.90
N THR A 83 2.39 1.26 7.45
CA THR A 83 1.13 1.71 8.04
C THR A 83 0.25 2.32 6.93
N ASP A 84 -0.88 2.90 7.26
CA ASP A 84 -1.57 3.83 6.35
C ASP A 84 -1.59 5.22 6.99
N CYS A 85 -1.02 6.21 6.31
CA CYS A 85 -0.91 7.57 6.82
C CYS A 85 -2.26 8.30 6.83
N TYR A 86 -3.25 7.79 6.09
CA TYR A 86 -4.63 8.29 6.09
C TYR A 86 -5.60 7.32 6.79
N ASN A 87 -5.09 6.54 7.76
CA ASN A 87 -5.98 5.75 8.61
C ASN A 87 -7.00 6.65 9.34
N GLN A 88 -8.06 6.06 9.84
CA GLN A 88 -9.18 6.81 10.44
C GLN A 88 -8.79 7.76 11.61
N LEU A 89 -7.67 7.53 12.29
CA LEU A 89 -7.22 8.43 13.36
C LEU A 89 -6.56 9.70 12.81
N GLU A 90 -6.11 9.68 11.56
CA GLU A 90 -5.52 10.85 10.90
C GLU A 90 -6.52 12.00 10.75
N GLU A 91 -7.81 11.72 10.73
CA GLU A 91 -8.85 12.77 10.75
C GLU A 91 -8.71 13.66 11.99
N LYS A 92 -8.48 13.05 13.15
CA LYS A 92 -8.31 13.73 14.44
C LYS A 92 -6.89 14.30 14.63
N TYR A 93 -5.88 13.46 14.40
CA TYR A 93 -4.50 13.80 14.78
C TYR A 93 -3.76 14.66 13.76
N LYS A 94 -4.16 14.64 12.50
CA LYS A 94 -3.64 15.48 11.40
C LYS A 94 -2.11 15.48 11.28
N ILE A 95 -1.46 14.35 11.60
CA ILE A 95 0.00 14.24 11.56
C ILE A 95 0.49 14.24 10.12
N THR A 96 -0.15 13.48 9.25
CA THR A 96 0.15 13.44 7.81
C THR A 96 0.01 14.83 7.21
N ARG A 97 -1.10 15.53 7.50
CA ARG A 97 -1.30 16.90 7.02
C ARG A 97 -0.18 17.85 7.48
N ARG A 98 0.29 17.72 8.73
CA ARG A 98 1.42 18.51 9.24
C ARG A 98 2.71 18.19 8.49
N ILE A 99 3.00 16.90 8.27
CA ILE A 99 4.16 16.45 7.50
C ILE A 99 4.13 17.00 6.08
N LEU A 100 2.99 16.92 5.40
CA LEU A 100 2.83 17.45 4.04
C LEU A 100 3.15 18.94 3.98
N LYS A 101 2.69 19.75 4.94
CA LYS A 101 3.02 21.18 5.01
C LYS A 101 4.53 21.46 5.08
N GLU A 102 5.29 20.57 5.71
CA GLU A 102 6.75 20.69 5.76
C GLU A 102 7.42 20.30 4.43
N LEU A 103 6.73 19.49 3.58
CA LEU A 103 7.30 18.96 2.33
C LEU A 103 6.92 19.75 1.07
N ILE A 104 5.96 20.66 1.11
CA ILE A 104 5.45 21.41 -0.07
C ILE A 104 6.57 22.01 -0.92
N ASN A 105 7.57 22.64 -0.33
CA ASN A 105 8.64 23.33 -1.03
C ASN A 105 9.91 22.49 -1.20
N VAL A 106 9.85 21.20 -0.89
CA VAL A 106 11.00 20.29 -0.98
C VAL A 106 11.04 19.67 -2.36
N ASN A 107 12.20 19.74 -3.02
CA ASN A 107 12.40 19.09 -4.30
C ASN A 107 12.72 17.61 -4.07
N CYS A 108 11.69 16.80 -3.81
CA CYS A 108 11.78 15.36 -3.65
C CYS A 108 10.68 14.66 -4.45
N ASN A 109 10.90 13.39 -4.79
CA ASN A 109 9.86 12.53 -5.36
C ASN A 109 9.06 11.93 -4.21
N LEU A 110 7.86 12.43 -3.94
CA LEU A 110 7.01 11.94 -2.85
C LEU A 110 6.05 10.88 -3.38
N ASN A 111 6.11 9.68 -2.82
CA ASN A 111 5.15 8.60 -3.08
C ASN A 111 4.29 8.39 -1.84
N ILE A 112 2.97 8.48 -1.99
CA ILE A 112 2.00 8.23 -0.93
C ILE A 112 1.20 6.98 -1.30
N SER A 113 1.16 5.99 -0.38
CA SER A 113 0.32 4.80 -0.57
C SER A 113 -0.77 4.75 0.49
N THR A 114 -2.03 4.57 0.06
CA THR A 114 -3.17 4.53 0.98
C THR A 114 -4.32 3.66 0.44
N LYS A 115 -5.23 3.26 1.34
CA LYS A 115 -6.54 2.67 1.04
C LYS A 115 -7.70 3.58 1.48
N SER A 116 -7.40 4.83 1.81
CA SER A 116 -8.36 5.72 2.47
C SER A 116 -8.74 6.92 1.61
N LYS A 117 -10.05 7.17 1.48
CA LYS A 117 -10.59 8.38 0.87
C LYS A 117 -10.22 9.66 1.64
N LEU A 118 -9.75 9.54 2.89
CA LEU A 118 -9.37 10.69 3.71
C LEU A 118 -8.23 11.53 3.09
N ILE A 119 -7.49 10.97 2.14
CA ILE A 119 -6.46 11.72 1.40
C ILE A 119 -7.02 12.96 0.70
N LEU A 120 -8.28 12.95 0.28
CA LEU A 120 -8.94 14.10 -0.36
C LEU A 120 -9.04 15.32 0.55
N ARG A 121 -9.03 15.14 1.88
CA ARG A 121 -8.95 16.26 2.84
C ARG A 121 -7.74 17.16 2.59
N ASP A 122 -6.66 16.60 2.09
CA ASP A 122 -5.37 17.28 1.94
C ASP A 122 -5.05 17.66 0.48
N ILE A 123 -6.05 17.62 -0.41
CA ILE A 123 -5.88 17.92 -1.84
C ILE A 123 -5.29 19.33 -2.06
N ASP A 124 -5.62 20.27 -1.18
CA ASP A 124 -5.07 21.62 -1.17
C ASP A 124 -3.54 21.66 -1.02
N LEU A 125 -2.96 20.72 -0.28
CA LEU A 125 -1.53 20.57 -0.10
C LEU A 125 -0.91 19.70 -1.21
N LEU A 126 -1.59 18.63 -1.59
CA LEU A 126 -1.11 17.68 -2.60
C LEU A 126 -0.90 18.36 -3.96
N LYS A 127 -1.78 19.27 -4.35
CA LYS A 127 -1.66 20.05 -5.59
C LYS A 127 -0.42 20.97 -5.64
N GLN A 128 0.18 21.27 -4.51
CA GLN A 128 1.35 22.13 -4.41
C GLN A 128 2.67 21.33 -4.48
N MET A 129 2.61 19.99 -4.45
CA MET A 129 3.78 19.13 -4.54
C MET A 129 4.26 19.03 -5.99
N LYS A 130 5.56 19.21 -6.24
CA LYS A 130 6.13 19.20 -7.60
C LYS A 130 6.16 17.80 -8.22
N ASN A 131 6.58 16.82 -7.44
CA ASN A 131 6.79 15.44 -7.90
C ASN A 131 6.07 14.50 -6.93
N LEU A 132 4.75 14.43 -7.06
CA LEU A 132 3.89 13.60 -6.24
C LEU A 132 3.33 12.44 -7.06
N THR A 133 3.39 11.25 -6.48
CA THR A 133 2.65 10.07 -6.94
C THR A 133 1.77 9.57 -5.80
N VAL A 134 0.49 9.42 -6.06
CA VAL A 134 -0.45 8.80 -5.11
C VAL A 134 -0.85 7.43 -5.62
N SER A 135 -0.50 6.40 -4.86
CA SER A 135 -0.94 5.03 -5.13
C SER A 135 -2.07 4.62 -4.19
N MET A 136 -3.12 4.04 -4.74
CA MET A 136 -4.23 3.50 -3.97
C MET A 136 -4.42 2.01 -4.26
N SER A 137 -4.44 1.20 -3.18
CA SER A 137 -4.56 -0.25 -3.36
C SER A 137 -6.00 -0.65 -3.65
N ILE A 138 -6.20 -1.30 -4.81
CA ILE A 138 -7.45 -1.93 -5.24
C ILE A 138 -7.10 -3.26 -5.90
N ASN A 139 -7.48 -4.37 -5.31
CA ASN A 139 -7.13 -5.72 -5.78
C ASN A 139 -8.35 -6.59 -6.09
N THR A 140 -9.53 -6.03 -5.97
CA THR A 140 -10.81 -6.68 -6.28
C THR A 140 -11.85 -5.61 -6.59
N LEU A 141 -12.94 -6.00 -7.27
CA LEU A 141 -14.16 -5.21 -7.43
C LEU A 141 -15.31 -5.77 -6.58
N ASP A 142 -15.09 -6.88 -5.88
CA ASP A 142 -16.04 -7.50 -4.97
C ASP A 142 -15.92 -6.89 -3.56
N GLU A 143 -16.93 -6.12 -3.16
CA GLU A 143 -16.98 -5.50 -1.84
C GLU A 143 -17.09 -6.53 -0.70
N ASN A 144 -17.68 -7.71 -0.94
CA ASN A 144 -17.74 -8.75 0.09
C ASN A 144 -16.34 -9.31 0.36
N PHE A 145 -15.59 -9.63 -0.70
CA PHE A 145 -14.20 -10.06 -0.57
C PHE A 145 -13.35 -8.98 0.11
N LYS A 146 -13.49 -7.70 -0.30
CA LYS A 146 -12.79 -6.58 0.32
C LYS A 146 -13.13 -6.47 1.83
N ASN A 147 -14.41 -6.57 2.21
CA ASN A 147 -14.84 -6.47 3.61
C ASN A 147 -14.35 -7.66 4.45
N ASP A 148 -14.21 -8.83 3.85
CA ASP A 148 -13.55 -9.97 4.49
C ASP A 148 -12.05 -9.73 4.70
N MET A 149 -11.41 -8.92 3.86
CA MET A 149 -9.95 -8.74 3.84
C MET A 149 -9.45 -7.51 4.59
N ASP A 150 -10.17 -6.37 4.57
CA ASP A 150 -9.76 -5.13 5.23
C ASP A 150 -10.93 -4.22 5.62
N ASN A 151 -10.68 -3.33 6.60
CA ASN A 151 -11.62 -2.33 7.11
C ASN A 151 -11.35 -0.92 6.54
N ALA A 152 -10.65 -0.82 5.41
CA ALA A 152 -10.40 0.47 4.77
C ALA A 152 -11.61 0.96 3.97
N SER A 153 -11.48 2.10 3.28
CA SER A 153 -12.56 2.65 2.45
C SER A 153 -13.14 1.62 1.47
N PRO A 154 -14.45 1.64 1.18
CA PRO A 154 -15.06 0.83 0.14
C PRO A 154 -14.37 1.00 -1.24
N ILE A 155 -14.43 -0.01 -2.08
CA ILE A 155 -13.78 0.00 -3.41
C ILE A 155 -14.29 1.17 -4.25
N LYS A 156 -15.60 1.38 -4.28
CA LYS A 156 -16.22 2.51 -5.01
C LYS A 156 -15.64 3.86 -4.55
N GLU A 157 -15.42 4.04 -3.25
CA GLU A 157 -14.84 5.27 -2.72
C GLU A 157 -13.35 5.40 -3.10
N ARG A 158 -12.61 4.29 -3.12
CA ARG A 158 -11.20 4.29 -3.57
C ARG A 158 -11.08 4.68 -5.05
N LEU A 159 -11.96 4.14 -5.92
CA LEU A 159 -12.00 4.50 -7.34
C LEU A 159 -12.38 5.98 -7.54
N ASN A 160 -13.40 6.47 -6.84
CA ASN A 160 -13.79 7.87 -6.88
C ASN A 160 -12.67 8.79 -6.37
N THR A 161 -11.95 8.37 -5.33
CA THR A 161 -10.81 9.11 -4.80
C THR A 161 -9.68 9.24 -5.84
N LEU A 162 -9.34 8.16 -6.54
CA LEU A 162 -8.35 8.20 -7.62
C LEU A 162 -8.79 9.14 -8.75
N ARG A 163 -10.06 9.08 -9.15
CA ARG A 163 -10.60 10.00 -10.18
C ARG A 163 -10.49 11.45 -9.74
N GLU A 164 -10.89 11.78 -8.52
CA GLU A 164 -10.82 13.15 -8.00
C GLU A 164 -9.37 13.65 -7.88
N LEU A 165 -8.43 12.79 -7.49
CA LEU A 165 -7.01 13.13 -7.49
C LEU A 165 -6.50 13.41 -8.91
N HIS A 166 -6.83 12.56 -9.87
CA HIS A 166 -6.46 12.72 -11.28
C HIS A 166 -7.04 14.01 -11.87
N ASP A 167 -8.32 14.30 -11.65
CA ASP A 167 -9.00 15.50 -12.10
C ASP A 167 -8.39 16.80 -11.52
N ASN A 168 -7.68 16.67 -10.40
CA ASN A 168 -6.91 17.75 -9.77
C ASN A 168 -5.42 17.78 -10.21
N GLY A 169 -5.03 17.01 -11.23
CA GLY A 169 -3.69 17.01 -11.81
C GLY A 169 -2.64 16.25 -10.98
N ILE A 170 -3.07 15.38 -10.07
CA ILE A 170 -2.17 14.55 -9.26
C ILE A 170 -1.94 13.23 -10.00
N TYR A 171 -0.68 12.83 -10.15
CA TYR A 171 -0.31 11.55 -10.77
C TYR A 171 -0.82 10.38 -9.94
N THR A 172 -1.72 9.60 -10.53
CA THR A 172 -2.44 8.52 -9.87
C THR A 172 -1.93 7.15 -10.26
N VAL A 173 -1.81 6.27 -9.27
CA VAL A 173 -1.47 4.88 -9.46
C VAL A 173 -2.54 3.98 -8.84
N LEU A 174 -3.06 3.05 -9.63
CA LEU A 174 -3.85 1.97 -9.08
C LEU A 174 -2.92 0.80 -8.77
N PHE A 175 -2.78 0.48 -7.47
CA PHE A 175 -1.88 -0.55 -6.99
C PHE A 175 -2.63 -1.84 -6.67
N MET A 176 -2.54 -2.84 -7.54
CA MET A 176 -3.10 -4.17 -7.28
C MET A 176 -2.18 -4.94 -6.34
N SER A 177 -2.25 -4.59 -5.06
CA SER A 177 -1.41 -5.16 -3.99
C SER A 177 -2.25 -5.61 -2.79
N PRO A 178 -2.20 -6.93 -2.51
CA PRO A 178 -1.66 -7.98 -3.37
C PRO A 178 -2.67 -8.53 -4.38
N ILE A 179 -2.18 -9.11 -5.47
CA ILE A 179 -3.01 -9.94 -6.35
C ILE A 179 -3.29 -11.28 -5.68
N PHE A 180 -4.56 -11.64 -5.53
CA PHE A 180 -4.99 -12.97 -5.09
C PHE A 180 -5.15 -13.89 -6.29
N PRO A 181 -4.44 -15.03 -6.36
CA PRO A 181 -4.55 -15.96 -7.48
C PRO A 181 -6.00 -16.35 -7.77
N TYR A 182 -6.39 -16.29 -9.05
CA TYR A 182 -7.72 -16.62 -9.58
C TYR A 182 -8.90 -15.74 -9.07
N ILE A 183 -8.68 -14.88 -8.06
CA ILE A 183 -9.69 -14.00 -7.46
C ILE A 183 -9.58 -12.58 -8.02
N THR A 184 -8.37 -12.01 -8.06
CA THR A 184 -8.14 -10.67 -8.62
C THR A 184 -8.33 -10.67 -10.12
N LYS A 185 -9.31 -9.89 -10.60
CA LYS A 185 -9.65 -9.74 -12.02
C LYS A 185 -8.99 -8.47 -12.58
N PHE A 186 -7.67 -8.52 -12.82
CA PHE A 186 -6.90 -7.34 -13.16
C PHE A 186 -7.39 -6.60 -14.41
N LYS A 187 -7.84 -7.32 -15.45
CA LYS A 187 -8.37 -6.71 -16.67
C LYS A 187 -9.63 -5.89 -16.41
N GLU A 188 -10.56 -6.45 -15.63
CA GLU A 188 -11.80 -5.76 -15.25
C GLU A 188 -11.50 -4.47 -14.46
N ILE A 189 -10.52 -4.53 -13.54
CA ILE A 189 -10.09 -3.37 -12.76
C ILE A 189 -9.51 -2.29 -13.68
N ILE A 190 -8.67 -2.65 -14.64
CA ILE A 190 -8.11 -1.72 -15.62
C ILE A 190 -9.22 -1.09 -16.45
N GLU A 191 -10.12 -1.89 -17.02
CA GLU A 191 -11.16 -1.41 -17.94
C GLU A 191 -12.07 -0.34 -17.30
N ILE A 192 -12.40 -0.47 -16.02
CA ILE A 192 -13.27 0.51 -15.35
C ILE A 192 -12.54 1.76 -14.86
N SER A 193 -11.20 1.79 -14.91
CA SER A 193 -10.40 2.86 -14.29
C SER A 193 -9.40 3.54 -15.23
N LYS A 194 -9.14 2.99 -16.41
CA LYS A 194 -8.10 3.45 -17.34
C LYS A 194 -8.20 4.90 -17.80
N GLU A 195 -9.38 5.52 -17.70
CA GLU A 195 -9.60 6.91 -18.09
C GLU A 195 -8.99 7.93 -17.10
N TYR A 196 -8.72 7.51 -15.85
CA TYR A 196 -8.25 8.38 -14.79
C TYR A 196 -7.10 7.78 -13.96
N ILE A 197 -6.41 6.76 -14.48
CA ILE A 197 -5.23 6.16 -13.86
C ILE A 197 -4.05 6.35 -14.79
N ASP A 198 -2.99 7.01 -14.27
CA ASP A 198 -1.77 7.26 -15.03
C ASP A 198 -0.88 6.04 -15.13
N GLU A 199 -0.89 5.15 -14.11
CA GLU A 199 -0.04 3.96 -14.09
C GLU A 199 -0.64 2.86 -13.20
N TYR A 200 -0.38 1.61 -13.54
CA TYR A 200 -0.80 0.43 -12.76
C TYR A 200 0.40 -0.27 -12.16
N TRP A 201 0.33 -0.56 -10.88
CA TRP A 201 1.34 -1.39 -10.21
C TRP A 201 0.76 -2.73 -9.80
N PHE A 202 1.54 -3.79 -10.01
CA PHE A 202 1.13 -5.17 -9.73
C PHE A 202 2.08 -5.81 -8.74
N GLU A 203 1.54 -6.35 -7.66
CA GLU A 203 2.32 -7.06 -6.64
C GLU A 203 1.65 -8.39 -6.32
N ASN A 204 2.43 -9.47 -6.33
CA ASN A 204 1.93 -10.80 -6.00
C ASN A 204 1.64 -10.95 -4.49
N LEU A 205 0.62 -11.74 -4.16
CA LEU A 205 0.38 -12.16 -2.78
C LEU A 205 1.54 -13.04 -2.31
N ASN A 206 2.27 -12.55 -1.31
CA ASN A 206 3.39 -13.27 -0.73
C ASN A 206 3.04 -13.74 0.68
N LEU A 207 2.60 -14.98 0.81
CA LEU A 207 2.14 -15.55 2.09
C LEU A 207 3.33 -15.99 2.95
N ARG A 208 3.56 -15.26 4.04
CA ARG A 208 4.63 -15.52 5.02
C ARG A 208 4.08 -15.47 6.45
N GLY A 209 4.78 -16.15 7.37
CA GLY A 209 4.47 -16.07 8.79
C GLY A 209 3.01 -16.39 9.15
N ALA A 210 2.50 -15.76 10.18
CA ALA A 210 1.20 -16.07 10.76
C ALA A 210 0.00 -15.80 9.83
N TYR A 211 0.10 -14.81 8.93
CA TYR A 211 -1.03 -14.52 8.03
C TYR A 211 -1.17 -15.54 6.88
N LYS A 212 -0.14 -16.36 6.61
CA LYS A 212 -0.23 -17.45 5.63
C LYS A 212 -1.35 -18.43 5.98
N THR A 213 -1.35 -18.91 7.21
CA THR A 213 -2.38 -19.84 7.69
C THR A 213 -3.76 -19.20 7.65
N LYS A 214 -3.89 -17.94 8.10
CA LYS A 214 -5.17 -17.21 8.07
C LYS A 214 -5.74 -17.12 6.66
N ILE A 215 -4.93 -16.80 5.67
CA ILE A 215 -5.38 -16.69 4.26
C ILE A 215 -5.72 -18.06 3.69
N LEU A 216 -4.92 -19.10 3.93
CA LEU A 216 -5.22 -20.44 3.41
C LEU A 216 -6.52 -21.01 3.99
N LEU A 217 -6.78 -20.79 5.28
CA LEU A 217 -8.06 -21.17 5.92
C LEU A 217 -9.24 -20.39 5.30
N TYR A 218 -9.07 -19.10 5.06
CA TYR A 218 -10.08 -18.29 4.39
C TYR A 218 -10.39 -18.81 2.98
N ILE A 219 -9.36 -19.14 2.19
CA ILE A 219 -9.55 -19.73 0.85
C ILE A 219 -10.25 -21.09 0.94
N GLN A 220 -9.87 -21.92 1.88
CA GLN A 220 -10.52 -23.22 2.09
C GLN A 220 -12.02 -23.06 2.42
N GLU A 221 -12.38 -22.07 3.21
CA GLU A 221 -13.76 -21.80 3.63
C GLU A 221 -14.59 -21.16 2.51
N LYS A 222 -14.09 -20.08 1.91
CA LYS A 222 -14.87 -19.26 0.96
C LYS A 222 -14.70 -19.64 -0.50
N TYR A 223 -13.57 -20.24 -0.85
CA TYR A 223 -13.20 -20.64 -2.22
C TYR A 223 -12.67 -22.06 -2.28
N PRO A 224 -13.43 -23.08 -1.80
CA PRO A 224 -12.92 -24.45 -1.66
C PRO A 224 -12.40 -25.05 -2.97
N LYS A 225 -12.92 -24.58 -4.11
CA LYS A 225 -12.45 -25.02 -5.44
C LYS A 225 -11.03 -24.54 -5.76
N LEU A 226 -10.51 -23.53 -5.07
CA LEU A 226 -9.18 -22.96 -5.32
C LEU A 226 -8.12 -23.47 -4.33
N ILE A 227 -8.49 -24.34 -3.38
CA ILE A 227 -7.52 -24.75 -2.34
C ILE A 227 -6.33 -25.53 -2.90
N ASN A 228 -6.55 -26.33 -3.93
CA ASN A 228 -5.48 -27.10 -4.57
C ASN A 228 -4.48 -26.18 -5.28
N GLU A 229 -4.96 -25.17 -5.99
CA GLU A 229 -4.15 -24.16 -6.67
C GLU A 229 -3.34 -23.32 -5.67
N TYR A 230 -3.96 -22.93 -4.53
CA TYR A 230 -3.27 -22.22 -3.47
C TYR A 230 -2.21 -23.07 -2.79
N ASN A 231 -2.49 -24.36 -2.55
CA ASN A 231 -1.51 -25.30 -2.02
C ASN A 231 -0.35 -25.51 -2.99
N ASP A 232 -0.62 -25.60 -4.29
CA ASP A 232 0.43 -25.72 -5.30
C ASP A 232 1.36 -24.51 -5.30
N ILE A 233 0.79 -23.30 -5.28
CA ILE A 233 1.55 -22.03 -5.26
C ILE A 233 2.30 -21.84 -3.94
N TYR A 234 1.63 -21.98 -2.78
CA TYR A 234 2.16 -21.52 -1.49
C TYR A 234 2.74 -22.60 -0.59
N ILE A 235 2.38 -23.86 -0.79
CA ILE A 235 2.93 -24.98 -0.03
C ILE A 235 4.03 -25.68 -0.85
N LYS A 236 3.76 -26.03 -2.11
CA LYS A 236 4.75 -26.67 -2.98
C LYS A 236 5.72 -25.67 -3.62
N GLY A 237 5.42 -24.36 -3.58
CA GLY A 237 6.29 -23.30 -4.11
C GLY A 237 6.31 -23.22 -5.64
N ASN A 238 5.26 -23.70 -6.32
CA ASN A 238 5.17 -23.66 -7.77
C ASN A 238 5.01 -22.22 -8.27
N LYS A 239 5.96 -21.75 -9.06
CA LYS A 239 5.99 -20.38 -9.60
C LYS A 239 5.28 -20.23 -10.95
N LYS A 240 4.76 -21.33 -11.52
CA LYS A 240 4.16 -21.31 -12.87
C LYS A 240 3.04 -20.27 -12.99
N TYR A 241 2.10 -20.25 -12.05
CA TYR A 241 1.00 -19.27 -12.02
C TYR A 241 1.50 -17.83 -12.12
N TRP A 242 2.46 -17.45 -11.29
CA TRP A 242 3.00 -16.07 -11.27
C TRP A 242 3.77 -15.73 -12.55
N ASN A 243 4.49 -16.69 -13.12
CA ASN A 243 5.22 -16.49 -14.37
C ASN A 243 4.23 -16.30 -15.55
N ASP A 244 3.18 -17.09 -15.59
CA ASP A 244 2.15 -17.00 -16.64
C ASP A 244 1.36 -15.69 -16.49
N LEU A 245 0.92 -15.34 -15.28
CA LEU A 245 0.22 -14.09 -15.01
C LEU A 245 1.09 -12.86 -15.33
N SER A 246 2.39 -12.90 -15.01
CA SER A 246 3.32 -11.81 -15.35
C SER A 246 3.38 -11.56 -16.87
N LYS A 247 3.42 -12.63 -17.66
CA LYS A 247 3.38 -12.53 -19.13
C LYS A 247 2.02 -12.01 -19.63
N GLU A 248 0.94 -12.47 -19.02
CA GLU A 248 -0.41 -12.04 -19.37
C GLU A 248 -0.62 -10.55 -19.09
N ILE A 249 -0.19 -10.06 -17.90
CA ILE A 249 -0.24 -8.65 -17.55
C ILE A 249 0.56 -7.82 -18.56
N LYS A 250 1.80 -8.23 -18.85
CA LYS A 250 2.65 -7.53 -19.81
C LYS A 250 1.97 -7.42 -21.17
N ASN A 251 1.54 -8.55 -21.74
CA ASN A 251 0.89 -8.57 -23.06
C ASN A 251 -0.38 -7.71 -23.09
N TYR A 252 -1.21 -7.80 -22.05
CA TYR A 252 -2.44 -7.02 -21.96
C TYR A 252 -2.16 -5.53 -21.90
N CYS A 253 -1.24 -5.10 -21.03
CA CYS A 253 -0.90 -3.68 -20.87
C CYS A 253 -0.24 -3.10 -22.14
N GLU A 254 0.64 -3.85 -22.81
CA GLU A 254 1.29 -3.42 -24.07
C GLU A 254 0.27 -3.25 -25.20
N ILE A 255 -0.67 -4.22 -25.38
CA ILE A 255 -1.71 -4.14 -26.41
C ILE A 255 -2.66 -2.96 -26.16
N ASN A 256 -2.98 -2.65 -24.91
CA ASN A 256 -3.94 -1.61 -24.55
C ASN A 256 -3.27 -0.26 -24.21
N ASN A 257 -1.96 -0.08 -24.45
CA ASN A 257 -1.19 1.12 -24.13
C ASN A 257 -1.33 1.55 -22.66
N VAL A 258 -1.39 0.60 -21.74
CA VAL A 258 -1.49 0.84 -20.30
C VAL A 258 -0.09 0.90 -19.70
N LYS A 259 0.25 2.02 -19.05
CA LYS A 259 1.53 2.16 -18.33
C LYS A 259 1.50 1.31 -17.06
N PHE A 260 2.54 0.51 -16.82
CA PHE A 260 2.55 -0.38 -15.67
C PHE A 260 3.96 -0.69 -15.14
N ILE A 261 4.00 -1.09 -13.86
CA ILE A 261 5.17 -1.70 -13.21
C ILE A 261 4.74 -3.03 -12.58
N ASN A 262 5.53 -4.07 -12.84
CA ASN A 262 5.33 -5.37 -12.24
C ASN A 262 6.36 -5.62 -11.13
N TYR A 263 5.90 -5.65 -9.87
CA TYR A 263 6.70 -5.90 -8.68
C TYR A 263 6.68 -7.37 -8.23
N PHE A 264 6.33 -8.30 -9.10
CA PHE A 264 6.44 -9.71 -8.78
C PHE A 264 7.91 -10.04 -8.43
N TYR A 265 8.12 -10.75 -7.31
CA TYR A 265 9.45 -11.10 -6.83
C TYR A 265 10.31 -9.92 -6.38
N HIS A 266 9.77 -9.06 -5.54
CA HIS A 266 10.50 -7.97 -4.86
C HIS A 266 11.88 -8.36 -4.31
N GLU A 267 12.09 -9.62 -3.98
CA GLU A 267 13.36 -10.14 -3.44
C GLU A 267 14.54 -9.87 -4.37
N LYS A 268 14.35 -10.07 -5.68
CA LYS A 268 15.38 -9.81 -6.68
C LYS A 268 15.71 -8.32 -6.82
N LEU A 269 14.72 -7.45 -6.62
CA LEU A 269 14.91 -6.00 -6.67
C LEU A 269 15.70 -5.48 -5.46
N VAL A 270 15.51 -6.10 -4.29
CA VAL A 270 16.26 -5.77 -3.06
C VAL A 270 17.71 -6.22 -3.16
N GLU A 271 17.98 -7.39 -3.75
CA GLU A 271 19.34 -7.89 -3.97
C GLU A 271 20.13 -6.98 -4.91
N ASN A 272 19.52 -6.52 -6.00
CA ASN A 272 20.15 -5.59 -6.93
C ASN A 272 20.51 -4.25 -6.28
N LYS A 273 19.71 -3.74 -5.33
CA LYS A 273 20.01 -2.48 -4.60
C LYS A 273 21.16 -2.64 -3.58
N LYS A 274 21.42 -3.83 -3.10
CA LYS A 274 22.51 -4.10 -2.15
C LYS A 274 23.87 -4.28 -2.83
N ASN A 275 23.83 -4.62 -4.12
CA ASN A 275 25.01 -4.94 -4.92
C ASN A 275 25.46 -3.78 -5.84
N GLY A 276 24.75 -2.67 -5.86
CA GLY A 276 25.08 -1.41 -6.53
C GLY A 276 25.26 -0.27 -5.53
#